data_64a68796540779724ffa189a4faa6204
#
_entry.id   64a68796540779724ffa189a4faa6204
#
_cell.length_a   1.000
_cell.length_b   1.000
_cell.length_c   1.000
_cell.angle_alpha   90.00
_cell.angle_beta   90.00
_cell.angle_gamma   90.00
#
_symmetry.space_group_name_H-M   'P 1'
#
loop_
_entity.id
_entity.type
_entity.pdbx_description
1 polymer ?
#
loop_
_entity_poly.entity_id
_entity_poly.type
_entity_poly.pdbx_seq_one_letter_code
_entity_poly.pdbx_strand_id
1 'polypeptide(L)'
;ASQSFPEAKVWGDQSPIHTFYLPYINKVFPRARYMHLLRDGRDVVSSMVTRHGDDYLFEAVLRWKTSLKRINRFQKELTPERYIEVRYENLVREPEPTLQKVCEFIGIDYTQRMLDYWKLPSTIEHKYKTFHQNLGKPVFDSSIGKWRERLSKQQQDYVMKNLAVELHELGYLDASDG
;
A
#
# COMPACT_ATOMS: atom_id res chain seq x y z
N ALA A 1 -16.55 -10.62 11.48
CA ALA A 1 -16.20 -11.11 10.12
C ALA A 1 -16.64 -12.57 9.93
N SER A 2 -16.32 -13.49 10.87
CA SER A 2 -16.72 -14.91 10.78
C SER A 2 -18.26 -15.12 10.75
N GLN A 3 -19.04 -14.21 11.32
CA GLN A 3 -20.51 -14.30 11.30
C GLN A 3 -21.10 -13.95 9.92
N SER A 4 -20.41 -13.11 9.13
CA SER A 4 -20.91 -12.68 7.81
C SER A 4 -20.51 -13.64 6.68
N PHE A 5 -19.44 -14.40 6.87
CA PHE A 5 -18.89 -15.32 5.86
C PHE A 5 -18.39 -16.62 6.51
N PRO A 6 -19.30 -17.52 6.91
CA PRO A 6 -18.94 -18.73 7.65
C PRO A 6 -18.05 -19.69 6.86
N GLU A 7 -18.13 -19.65 5.52
CA GLU A 7 -17.33 -20.51 4.63
C GLU A 7 -15.93 -19.96 4.31
N ALA A 8 -15.58 -18.77 4.82
CA ALA A 8 -14.29 -18.16 4.53
C ALA A 8 -13.17 -18.93 5.23
N LYS A 9 -12.24 -19.46 4.46
CA LYS A 9 -11.04 -20.19 4.94
C LYS A 9 -9.90 -19.27 5.35
N VAL A 10 -9.85 -18.07 4.78
CA VAL A 10 -8.82 -17.07 5.01
C VAL A 10 -9.48 -15.73 5.34
N TRP A 11 -8.93 -15.04 6.34
CA TRP A 11 -9.37 -13.72 6.78
C TRP A 11 -8.24 -12.73 6.60
N GLY A 12 -8.54 -11.58 6.05
CA GLY A 12 -7.62 -10.47 5.93
C GLY A 12 -8.18 -9.20 6.56
N ASP A 13 -7.30 -8.38 7.11
CA ASP A 13 -7.62 -7.03 7.55
C ASP A 13 -6.55 -6.07 7.06
N GLN A 14 -6.98 -4.88 6.62
CA GLN A 14 -6.10 -3.85 6.09
C GLN A 14 -6.40 -2.52 6.75
N SER A 15 -5.38 -1.95 7.40
CA SER A 15 -5.40 -0.59 7.89
C SER A 15 -3.98 -0.01 7.94
N PRO A 16 -3.76 1.23 7.48
CA PRO A 16 -2.45 1.88 7.59
C PRO A 16 -1.92 1.96 9.03
N ILE A 17 -2.80 1.99 10.02
CA ILE A 17 -2.43 2.04 11.43
C ILE A 17 -1.78 0.75 11.93
N HIS A 18 -1.97 -0.38 11.26
CA HIS A 18 -1.37 -1.66 11.63
C HIS A 18 0.15 -1.60 11.70
N THR A 19 0.79 -0.74 10.89
CA THR A 19 2.25 -0.55 10.93
C THR A 19 2.78 -0.12 12.29
N PHE A 20 1.94 0.50 13.11
CA PHE A 20 2.30 0.93 14.47
C PHE A 20 2.12 -0.16 15.52
N TYR A 21 1.40 -1.23 15.21
CA TYR A 21 1.01 -2.29 16.13
C TYR A 21 1.48 -3.69 15.71
N LEU A 22 2.36 -3.81 14.70
CA LEU A 22 2.81 -5.09 14.15
C LEU A 22 3.27 -6.11 15.21
N PRO A 23 4.10 -5.75 16.22
CA PRO A 23 4.50 -6.72 17.25
C PRO A 23 3.33 -7.23 18.09
N TYR A 24 2.35 -6.36 18.38
CA TYR A 24 1.14 -6.77 19.11
C TYR A 24 0.25 -7.68 18.28
N ILE A 25 0.06 -7.34 17.00
CA ILE A 25 -0.70 -8.16 16.06
C ILE A 25 -0.06 -9.55 15.96
N ASN A 26 1.27 -9.60 15.85
CA ASN A 26 2.01 -10.86 15.77
C ASN A 26 1.89 -11.70 17.05
N LYS A 27 1.85 -11.05 18.20
CA LYS A 27 1.66 -11.74 19.49
C LYS A 27 0.25 -12.34 19.60
N VAL A 28 -0.78 -11.62 19.13
CA VAL A 28 -2.18 -12.08 19.17
C VAL A 28 -2.46 -13.12 18.09
N PHE A 29 -1.86 -12.95 16.90
CA PHE A 29 -2.02 -13.82 15.75
C PHE A 29 -0.67 -14.40 15.28
N PRO A 30 -0.06 -15.33 16.00
CA PRO A 30 1.30 -15.83 15.75
C PRO A 30 1.45 -16.56 14.41
N ARG A 31 0.33 -16.96 13.77
CA ARG A 31 0.31 -17.57 12.43
C ARG A 31 -0.10 -16.62 11.32
N ALA A 32 -0.31 -15.32 11.61
CA ALA A 32 -0.67 -14.36 10.60
C ALA A 32 0.44 -14.22 9.54
N ARG A 33 0.03 -14.05 8.30
CA ARG A 33 0.88 -13.65 7.19
C ARG A 33 0.72 -12.16 6.96
N TYR A 34 1.81 -11.49 6.60
CA TYR A 34 1.88 -10.04 6.44
C TYR A 34 2.19 -9.69 5.00
N MET A 35 1.32 -8.91 4.39
CA MET A 35 1.54 -8.36 3.06
C MET A 35 1.78 -6.85 3.19
N HIS A 36 2.97 -6.42 2.79
CA HIS A 36 3.33 -5.01 2.71
C HIS A 36 3.11 -4.50 1.29
N LEU A 37 2.14 -3.61 1.11
CA LEU A 37 1.97 -2.90 -0.15
C LEU A 37 2.87 -1.66 -0.13
N LEU A 38 4.04 -1.78 -0.76
CA LEU A 38 5.00 -0.70 -0.92
C LEU A 38 4.63 0.17 -2.13
N ARG A 39 4.76 1.47 -2.00
CA ARG A 39 4.56 2.44 -3.07
C ARG A 39 5.60 3.55 -2.97
N ASP A 40 5.92 4.21 -4.11
CA ASP A 40 6.76 5.40 -4.14
C ASP A 40 6.30 6.42 -3.10
N GLY A 41 7.23 6.79 -2.20
CA GLY A 41 6.94 7.70 -1.10
C GLY A 41 6.45 9.06 -1.56
N ARG A 42 6.93 9.55 -2.71
CA ARG A 42 6.52 10.81 -3.32
C ARG A 42 5.04 10.78 -3.71
N ASP A 43 4.58 9.67 -4.30
CA ASP A 43 3.17 9.50 -4.66
C ASP A 43 2.28 9.31 -3.42
N VAL A 44 2.77 8.62 -2.39
CA VAL A 44 2.04 8.49 -1.12
C VAL A 44 1.87 9.84 -0.46
N VAL A 45 2.95 10.63 -0.34
CA VAL A 45 2.93 11.97 0.23
C VAL A 45 1.99 12.87 -0.56
N SER A 46 2.10 12.90 -1.89
CA SER A 46 1.24 13.73 -2.74
C SER A 46 -0.25 13.38 -2.58
N SER A 47 -0.56 12.07 -2.46
CA SER A 47 -1.93 11.62 -2.20
C SER A 47 -2.47 12.08 -0.85
N MET A 48 -1.63 12.08 0.18
CA MET A 48 -2.01 12.55 1.52
C MET A 48 -2.21 14.07 1.55
N VAL A 49 -1.30 14.83 0.93
CA VAL A 49 -1.43 16.29 0.80
C VAL A 49 -2.68 16.67 0.03
N THR A 50 -2.95 16.01 -1.10
CA THR A 50 -4.20 16.23 -1.87
C THR A 50 -5.46 16.00 -1.04
N ARG A 51 -5.42 15.06 -0.11
CA ARG A 51 -6.57 14.70 0.74
C ARG A 51 -6.75 15.61 1.95
N HIS A 52 -5.65 16.01 2.58
CA HIS A 52 -5.65 16.65 3.91
C HIS A 52 -5.22 18.12 3.88
N GLY A 53 -4.76 18.62 2.72
CA GLY A 53 -4.25 19.97 2.55
C GLY A 53 -2.72 20.07 2.68
N ASP A 54 -2.18 21.20 2.29
CA ASP A 54 -0.74 21.44 2.21
C ASP A 54 -0.04 21.37 3.57
N ASP A 55 -0.71 21.77 4.62
CA ASP A 55 -0.19 21.70 6.01
C ASP A 55 0.14 20.27 6.45
N TYR A 56 -0.41 19.28 5.75
CA TYR A 56 -0.17 17.86 6.05
C TYR A 56 1.15 17.31 5.48
N LEU A 57 1.91 18.10 4.72
CA LEU A 57 3.13 17.67 4.04
C LEU A 57 4.15 17.03 5.00
N PHE A 58 4.45 17.71 6.11
CA PHE A 58 5.39 17.23 7.11
C PHE A 58 4.96 15.87 7.70
N GLU A 59 3.69 15.79 8.10
CA GLU A 59 3.10 14.58 8.68
C GLU A 59 3.10 13.42 7.67
N ALA A 60 2.79 13.68 6.41
CA ALA A 60 2.78 12.66 5.35
C ALA A 60 4.17 12.05 5.14
N VAL A 61 5.21 12.89 5.06
CA VAL A 61 6.61 12.46 4.94
C VAL A 61 7.02 11.64 6.17
N LEU A 62 6.74 12.14 7.36
CA LEU A 62 7.09 11.45 8.61
C LEU A 62 6.38 10.10 8.74
N ARG A 63 5.11 10.02 8.38
CA ARG A 63 4.31 8.78 8.41
C ARG A 63 4.87 7.73 7.48
N TRP A 64 5.13 8.09 6.21
CA TRP A 64 5.67 7.13 5.26
C TRP A 64 7.02 6.58 5.73
N LYS A 65 7.94 7.46 6.10
CA LYS A 65 9.28 7.11 6.60
C LYS A 65 9.24 6.24 7.86
N THR A 66 8.39 6.62 8.81
CA THR A 66 8.23 5.86 10.06
C THR A 66 7.61 4.50 9.82
N SER A 67 6.61 4.41 8.94
CA SER A 67 5.98 3.14 8.57
C SER A 67 6.98 2.21 7.91
N LEU A 68 7.74 2.68 6.93
CA LEU A 68 8.79 1.91 6.26
C LEU A 68 9.84 1.38 7.26
N LYS A 69 10.34 2.25 8.14
CA LYS A 69 11.31 1.85 9.18
C LYS A 69 10.76 0.76 10.10
N ARG A 70 9.49 0.86 10.50
CA ARG A 70 8.84 -0.12 11.37
C ARG A 70 8.65 -1.45 10.66
N ILE A 71 8.19 -1.43 9.41
CA ILE A 71 8.02 -2.63 8.60
C ILE A 71 9.37 -3.31 8.38
N ASN A 72 10.41 -2.55 7.98
CA ASN A 72 11.76 -3.08 7.73
C ASN A 72 12.39 -3.71 8.98
N ARG A 73 12.05 -3.21 10.16
CA ARG A 73 12.46 -3.85 11.42
C ARG A 73 11.67 -5.12 11.68
N PHE A 74 10.35 -5.04 11.56
CA PHE A 74 9.45 -6.14 11.89
C PHE A 74 9.61 -7.35 10.96
N GLN A 75 9.80 -7.12 9.65
CA GLN A 75 9.98 -8.22 8.69
C GLN A 75 11.18 -9.12 9.04
N LYS A 76 12.23 -8.58 9.69
CA LYS A 76 13.40 -9.35 10.13
C LYS A 76 13.09 -10.36 11.23
N GLU A 77 11.95 -10.21 11.90
CA GLU A 77 11.47 -11.12 12.94
C GLU A 77 10.58 -12.23 12.37
N LEU A 78 10.29 -12.19 11.07
CA LEU A 78 9.41 -13.12 10.38
C LEU A 78 10.18 -14.09 9.49
N THR A 79 9.62 -15.28 9.31
CA THR A 79 10.09 -16.21 8.27
C THR A 79 9.60 -15.77 6.90
N PRO A 80 10.28 -16.16 5.80
CA PRO A 80 9.88 -15.80 4.44
C PRO A 80 8.43 -16.19 4.09
N GLU A 81 7.91 -17.27 4.67
CA GLU A 81 6.55 -17.75 4.42
C GLU A 81 5.48 -16.87 5.09
N ARG A 82 5.91 -15.95 5.96
CA ARG A 82 5.02 -15.06 6.71
C ARG A 82 5.02 -13.61 6.25
N TYR A 83 5.91 -13.25 5.30
CA TYR A 83 6.01 -11.88 4.81
C TYR A 83 6.19 -11.85 3.30
N ILE A 84 5.41 -11.00 2.65
CA ILE A 84 5.58 -10.65 1.24
C ILE A 84 5.54 -9.13 1.07
N GLU A 85 6.44 -8.61 0.24
CA GLU A 85 6.35 -7.24 -0.25
C GLU A 85 5.76 -7.22 -1.66
N VAL A 86 4.75 -6.38 -1.85
CA VAL A 86 4.09 -6.16 -3.14
C VAL A 86 4.28 -4.69 -3.50
N ARG A 87 4.87 -4.42 -4.64
CA ARG A 87 4.97 -3.05 -5.15
C ARG A 87 3.66 -2.64 -5.82
N TYR A 88 3.13 -1.49 -5.41
CA TYR A 88 1.91 -0.92 -5.99
C TYR A 88 2.04 -0.76 -7.51
N GLU A 89 3.20 -0.32 -7.98
CA GLU A 89 3.50 -0.10 -9.38
C GLU A 89 3.40 -1.40 -10.19
N ASN A 90 3.89 -2.51 -9.65
CA ASN A 90 3.76 -3.82 -10.27
C ASN A 90 2.31 -4.30 -10.26
N LEU A 91 1.60 -4.08 -9.13
CA LEU A 91 0.19 -4.47 -9.01
C LEU A 91 -0.69 -3.77 -10.06
N VAL A 92 -0.40 -2.53 -10.41
CA VAL A 92 -1.23 -1.78 -11.38
C VAL A 92 -0.79 -1.97 -12.82
N ARG A 93 0.50 -2.25 -13.09
CA ARG A 93 1.02 -2.51 -14.44
C ARG A 93 0.85 -3.96 -14.87
N GLU A 94 1.05 -4.87 -13.93
CA GLU A 94 1.03 -6.32 -14.14
C GLU A 94 0.16 -6.99 -13.05
N PRO A 95 -1.16 -6.68 -13.06
CA PRO A 95 -2.04 -7.11 -11.96
C PRO A 95 -2.15 -8.63 -11.85
N GLU A 96 -2.26 -9.34 -12.97
CA GLU A 96 -2.43 -10.79 -12.97
C GLU A 96 -1.23 -11.54 -12.35
N PRO A 97 0.02 -11.40 -12.83
CA PRO A 97 1.15 -12.10 -12.23
C PRO A 97 1.42 -11.64 -10.79
N THR A 98 1.11 -10.39 -10.45
CA THR A 98 1.23 -9.89 -9.07
C THR A 98 0.22 -10.57 -8.15
N LEU A 99 -1.04 -10.68 -8.57
CA LEU A 99 -2.08 -11.34 -7.79
C LEU A 99 -1.86 -12.85 -7.68
N GLN A 100 -1.33 -13.51 -8.71
CA GLN A 100 -0.96 -14.92 -8.65
C GLN A 100 0.06 -15.18 -7.52
N LYS A 101 1.11 -14.37 -7.43
CA LYS A 101 2.10 -14.43 -6.33
C LYS A 101 1.47 -14.18 -4.95
N VAL A 102 0.54 -13.24 -4.86
CA VAL A 102 -0.19 -12.96 -3.62
C VAL A 102 -1.05 -14.16 -3.24
N CYS A 103 -1.79 -14.74 -4.18
CA CYS A 103 -2.64 -15.91 -3.94
C CYS A 103 -1.83 -17.13 -3.47
N GLU A 104 -0.70 -17.39 -4.11
CA GLU A 104 0.25 -18.42 -3.68
C GLU A 104 0.72 -18.16 -2.24
N PHE A 105 1.14 -16.95 -1.94
CA PHE A 105 1.58 -16.57 -0.60
C PHE A 105 0.50 -16.77 0.46
N ILE A 106 -0.75 -16.40 0.21
CA ILE A 106 -1.83 -16.56 1.20
C ILE A 106 -2.46 -17.97 1.18
N GLY A 107 -2.14 -18.81 0.18
CA GLY A 107 -2.61 -20.18 0.06
C GLY A 107 -4.04 -20.30 -0.46
N ILE A 108 -4.39 -19.49 -1.46
CA ILE A 108 -5.67 -19.58 -2.18
C ILE A 108 -5.43 -19.65 -3.68
N ASP A 109 -6.39 -20.16 -4.43
CA ASP A 109 -6.33 -20.22 -5.87
C ASP A 109 -6.58 -18.84 -6.48
N TYR A 110 -5.75 -18.46 -7.46
CA TYR A 110 -6.01 -17.29 -8.29
C TYR A 110 -7.21 -17.54 -9.21
N THR A 111 -8.05 -16.53 -9.38
CA THR A 111 -9.13 -16.54 -10.36
C THR A 111 -9.17 -15.22 -11.14
N GLN A 112 -9.48 -15.30 -12.43
CA GLN A 112 -9.60 -14.10 -13.30
C GLN A 112 -10.62 -13.09 -12.77
N ARG A 113 -11.63 -13.54 -12.01
CA ARG A 113 -12.62 -12.67 -11.36
C ARG A 113 -12.01 -11.66 -10.38
N MET A 114 -10.80 -11.91 -9.87
CA MET A 114 -10.10 -10.97 -9.00
C MET A 114 -9.74 -9.67 -9.73
N LEU A 115 -9.53 -9.71 -11.04
CA LEU A 115 -9.32 -8.51 -11.87
C LEU A 115 -10.62 -7.76 -12.15
N ASP A 116 -11.76 -8.40 -11.94
CA ASP A 116 -13.10 -7.82 -12.15
C ASP A 116 -13.73 -7.25 -10.85
N TYR A 117 -12.92 -7.03 -9.79
CA TYR A 117 -13.38 -6.56 -8.48
C TYR A 117 -14.28 -5.31 -8.57
N TRP A 118 -14.04 -4.45 -9.52
CA TRP A 118 -14.77 -3.21 -9.75
C TRP A 118 -16.21 -3.43 -10.26
N LYS A 119 -16.52 -4.63 -10.78
CA LYS A 119 -17.85 -5.05 -11.18
C LYS A 119 -18.69 -5.57 -10.01
N LEU A 120 -18.06 -5.86 -8.87
CA LEU A 120 -18.76 -6.39 -7.72
C LEU A 120 -19.49 -5.28 -6.97
N PRO A 121 -20.65 -5.56 -6.35
CA PRO A 121 -21.32 -4.60 -5.48
C PRO A 121 -20.35 -4.14 -4.38
N SER A 122 -20.12 -2.85 -4.28
CA SER A 122 -19.29 -2.29 -3.20
C SER A 122 -20.01 -2.44 -1.87
N THR A 123 -19.40 -3.16 -0.93
CA THR A 123 -19.84 -3.22 0.48
C THR A 123 -19.42 -1.98 1.28
N ILE A 124 -18.71 -1.04 0.65
CA ILE A 124 -18.24 0.19 1.28
C ILE A 124 -19.43 1.13 1.48
N GLU A 125 -19.63 1.53 2.74
CA GLU A 125 -20.68 2.50 3.09
C GLU A 125 -20.59 3.79 2.26
N HIS A 126 -21.74 4.35 1.93
CA HIS A 126 -21.87 5.54 1.08
C HIS A 126 -21.00 6.74 1.51
N LYS A 127 -20.76 6.89 2.82
CA LYS A 127 -19.93 7.97 3.38
C LYS A 127 -18.45 7.91 3.00
N TYR A 128 -17.95 6.72 2.58
CA TYR A 128 -16.56 6.53 2.15
C TYR A 128 -16.38 6.61 0.63
N LYS A 129 -17.47 6.67 -0.15
CA LYS A 129 -17.40 6.72 -1.63
C LYS A 129 -16.64 7.95 -2.15
N THR A 130 -16.72 9.08 -1.46
CA THR A 130 -15.97 10.30 -1.81
C THR A 130 -14.45 10.10 -1.75
N PHE A 131 -13.97 9.26 -0.83
CA PHE A 131 -12.55 8.96 -0.68
C PHE A 131 -12.06 7.83 -1.59
N HIS A 132 -12.98 7.08 -2.18
CA HIS A 132 -12.71 5.87 -2.95
C HIS A 132 -13.33 5.90 -4.36
N GLN A 133 -13.28 7.06 -5.02
CA GLN A 133 -13.87 7.28 -6.36
C GLN A 133 -13.40 6.30 -7.43
N ASN A 134 -12.26 5.66 -7.21
CA ASN A 134 -11.65 4.72 -8.16
C ASN A 134 -12.00 3.25 -7.90
N LEU A 135 -12.72 2.91 -6.82
CA LEU A 135 -13.09 1.53 -6.53
C LEU A 135 -14.03 0.89 -7.56
N GLY A 136 -14.79 1.70 -8.28
CA GLY A 136 -15.66 1.25 -9.37
C GLY A 136 -15.00 1.25 -10.75
N LYS A 137 -13.66 1.26 -10.82
CA LYS A 137 -12.91 1.29 -12.07
C LYS A 137 -11.93 0.13 -12.13
N PRO A 138 -11.60 -0.36 -13.34
CA PRO A 138 -10.49 -1.29 -13.52
C PRO A 138 -9.19 -0.73 -12.91
N VAL A 139 -8.24 -1.60 -12.65
CA VAL A 139 -6.88 -1.18 -12.23
C VAL A 139 -6.29 -0.26 -13.30
N PHE A 140 -5.68 0.85 -12.88
CA PHE A 140 -5.08 1.84 -13.77
C PHE A 140 -3.77 2.35 -13.18
N ASP A 141 -2.82 2.67 -14.05
CA ASP A 141 -1.47 3.11 -13.71
C ASP A 141 -1.32 4.63 -13.59
N SER A 142 -2.35 5.39 -13.97
CA SER A 142 -2.30 6.87 -13.98
C SER A 142 -2.04 7.52 -12.62
N SER A 143 -1.97 6.73 -11.55
CA SER A 143 -1.59 7.19 -10.21
C SER A 143 -0.07 7.16 -9.96
N ILE A 144 0.71 6.56 -10.85
CA ILE A 144 2.18 6.48 -10.75
C ILE A 144 2.78 7.79 -11.25
N GLY A 145 3.68 8.36 -10.46
CA GLY A 145 4.38 9.60 -10.80
C GLY A 145 3.54 10.88 -10.68
N LYS A 146 2.31 10.78 -10.17
CA LYS A 146 1.41 11.92 -9.99
C LYS A 146 1.94 12.99 -9.05
N TRP A 147 2.89 12.67 -8.21
CA TRP A 147 3.55 13.63 -7.33
C TRP A 147 4.15 14.81 -8.10
N ARG A 148 4.63 14.59 -9.34
CA ARG A 148 5.23 15.65 -10.19
C ARG A 148 4.21 16.74 -10.57
N GLU A 149 2.95 16.36 -10.72
CA GLU A 149 1.86 17.27 -11.10
C GLU A 149 1.16 17.87 -9.86
N ARG A 150 1.09 17.10 -8.76
CA ARG A 150 0.29 17.46 -7.58
C ARG A 150 1.03 18.30 -6.55
N LEU A 151 2.33 18.08 -6.44
CA LEU A 151 3.16 18.83 -5.50
C LEU A 151 3.77 20.05 -6.19
N SER A 152 3.75 21.20 -5.52
CA SER A 152 4.52 22.37 -5.94
C SER A 152 6.02 22.07 -5.94
N LYS A 153 6.83 22.85 -6.67
CA LYS A 153 8.30 22.65 -6.68
C LYS A 153 8.89 22.68 -5.27
N GLN A 154 8.45 23.59 -4.43
CA GLN A 154 8.91 23.67 -3.05
C GLN A 154 8.57 22.40 -2.23
N GLN A 155 7.37 21.85 -2.43
CA GLN A 155 6.98 20.59 -1.78
C GLN A 155 7.78 19.39 -2.32
N GLN A 156 8.03 19.33 -3.63
CA GLN A 156 8.86 18.31 -4.25
C GLN A 156 10.29 18.32 -3.67
N ASP A 157 10.91 19.50 -3.58
CA ASP A 157 12.24 19.68 -3.02
C ASP A 157 12.29 19.24 -1.54
N TYR A 158 11.24 19.58 -0.78
CA TYR A 158 11.12 19.13 0.61
C TYR A 158 11.01 17.61 0.71
N VAL A 159 10.17 16.97 -0.11
CA VAL A 159 10.00 15.51 -0.13
C VAL A 159 11.29 14.82 -0.52
N MET A 160 11.95 15.28 -1.59
CA MET A 160 13.23 14.73 -2.04
C MET A 160 14.30 14.84 -0.96
N LYS A 161 14.46 16.02 -0.35
CA LYS A 161 15.43 16.22 0.75
C LYS A 161 15.24 15.24 1.90
N ASN A 162 14.00 14.87 2.21
CA ASN A 162 13.70 14.04 3.37
C ASN A 162 13.60 12.54 3.08
N LEU A 163 13.31 12.14 1.84
CA LEU A 163 13.08 10.74 1.45
C LEU A 163 14.16 10.17 0.51
N ALA A 164 15.16 10.97 0.06
CA ALA A 164 16.12 10.55 -0.95
C ALA A 164 16.81 9.22 -0.60
N VAL A 165 17.19 9.02 0.65
CA VAL A 165 17.89 7.80 1.10
C VAL A 165 16.99 6.58 0.90
N GLU A 166 15.78 6.63 1.44
CA GLU A 166 14.85 5.50 1.36
C GLU A 166 14.38 5.26 -0.08
N LEU A 167 14.18 6.33 -0.87
CA LEU A 167 13.82 6.21 -2.29
C LEU A 167 14.92 5.54 -3.09
N HIS A 168 16.19 5.89 -2.82
CA HIS A 168 17.35 5.26 -3.46
C HIS A 168 17.46 3.77 -3.08
N GLU A 169 17.40 3.46 -1.78
CA GLU A 169 17.46 2.06 -1.28
C GLU A 169 16.35 1.19 -1.87
N LEU A 170 15.18 1.77 -2.13
CA LEU A 170 14.03 1.09 -2.72
C LEU A 170 14.03 1.09 -4.26
N GLY A 171 15.01 1.73 -4.91
CA GLY A 171 15.11 1.81 -6.36
C GLY A 171 14.02 2.68 -7.03
N TYR A 172 13.56 3.72 -6.34
CA TYR A 172 12.62 4.71 -6.88
C TYR A 172 13.28 5.97 -7.43
N LEU A 173 14.60 6.14 -7.25
CA LEU A 173 15.35 7.24 -7.86
C LEU A 173 15.97 6.77 -9.17
N ASP A 174 15.63 7.49 -10.23
CA ASP A 174 16.29 7.36 -11.53
C ASP A 174 17.49 8.31 -11.59
N ALA A 175 18.40 8.07 -12.53
CA ALA A 175 19.56 8.95 -12.76
C ALA A 175 19.20 10.40 -13.09
N SER A 176 17.94 10.66 -13.46
CA SER A 176 17.36 11.98 -13.76
C SER A 176 16.77 12.71 -12.52
N ASP A 177 16.70 12.04 -11.38
CA ASP A 177 16.09 12.59 -10.15
C ASP A 177 17.16 13.21 -9.20
N GLY A 178 18.42 13.31 -9.64
CA GLY A 178 19.57 13.84 -8.89
C GLY A 178 19.92 15.30 -9.20
#